data_c98bb6a8a266b2651e8748f80e6ef237
#
_entry.id   c98bb6a8a266b2651e8748f80e6ef237
#
_cell.length_a   1.000
_cell.length_b   1.000
_cell.length_c   1.000
_cell.angle_alpha   90.00
_cell.angle_beta   90.00
_cell.angle_gamma   90.00
#
_symmetry.space_group_name_H-M   'P 1'
#
loop_
_entity.id
_entity.type
_entity.pdbx_description
1 polymer ?
#
loop_
_entity_poly.entity_id
_entity_poly.type
_entity_poly.pdbx_seq_one_letter_code
_entity_poly.pdbx_strand_id
1 'polypeptide(L)'
;MDPLRVLVAEDQALLRAGLVGILEKCGIEVVAQAADATDLLRKARAHKPDVVVTDVQMPPDHTDDGLRAAVQIRRELPDTGVLVLSQFLEESYALDLVGEDAAGVGYLLKDRVGDVATFVESVRRVAAGGSALDPRVVASMLGRRRKDDPLDTLSPRERDVLSLMAEGLSNQGIGEALHVTPAAVEKHVTGIFSKLALGHEPTAHRRVLAVLRVLRAG
;
A
#
# COMPACT_ATOMS: atom_id res chain seq x y z
N MET A 1 -23.25 20.93 15.07
CA MET A 1 -22.30 20.22 14.20
C MET A 1 -23.14 19.40 13.24
N ASP A 2 -22.91 19.56 11.96
CA ASP A 2 -23.60 18.74 10.98
C ASP A 2 -23.21 17.27 11.16
N PRO A 3 -24.14 16.34 10.91
CA PRO A 3 -23.86 14.91 11.04
C PRO A 3 -22.80 14.49 10.02
N LEU A 4 -21.92 13.54 10.42
CA LEU A 4 -20.93 12.95 9.52
C LEU A 4 -21.67 12.22 8.39
N ARG A 5 -21.34 12.54 7.15
CA ARG A 5 -21.99 12.06 5.93
C ARG A 5 -21.20 10.92 5.29
N VAL A 6 -21.79 9.74 5.20
CA VAL A 6 -21.11 8.54 4.70
C VAL A 6 -21.86 7.96 3.50
N LEU A 7 -21.09 7.50 2.49
CA LEU A 7 -21.59 6.65 1.42
C LEU A 7 -21.11 5.23 1.66
N VAL A 8 -22.04 4.25 1.61
CA VAL A 8 -21.73 2.82 1.80
C VAL A 8 -21.86 2.09 0.47
N ALA A 9 -20.80 1.35 0.08
CA ALA A 9 -20.79 0.50 -1.11
C ALA A 9 -20.46 -0.95 -0.73
N GLU A 10 -21.40 -1.85 -1.00
CA GLU A 10 -21.31 -3.27 -0.70
C GLU A 10 -22.33 -4.00 -1.60
N ASP A 11 -21.91 -5.03 -2.31
CA ASP A 11 -22.77 -5.76 -3.22
C ASP A 11 -23.78 -6.67 -2.48
N GLN A 12 -23.38 -7.23 -1.34
CA GLN A 12 -24.23 -8.06 -0.53
C GLN A 12 -25.28 -7.23 0.23
N ALA A 13 -26.53 -7.32 -0.18
CA ALA A 13 -27.63 -6.50 0.34
C ALA A 13 -27.79 -6.58 1.87
N LEU A 14 -27.60 -7.76 2.47
CA LEU A 14 -27.73 -7.95 3.91
C LEU A 14 -26.59 -7.26 4.68
N LEU A 15 -25.37 -7.39 4.19
CA LEU A 15 -24.21 -6.75 4.81
C LEU A 15 -24.30 -5.23 4.66
N ARG A 16 -24.66 -4.74 3.48
CA ARG A 16 -24.91 -3.32 3.25
C ARG A 16 -25.96 -2.75 4.20
N ALA A 17 -27.10 -3.43 4.36
CA ALA A 17 -28.15 -3.01 5.31
C ALA A 17 -27.65 -3.02 6.77
N GLY A 18 -26.81 -3.99 7.12
CA GLY A 18 -26.18 -4.05 8.44
C GLY A 18 -25.26 -2.88 8.71
N LEU A 19 -24.35 -2.55 7.76
CA LEU A 19 -23.45 -1.40 7.85
C LEU A 19 -24.21 -0.08 7.99
N VAL A 20 -25.23 0.13 7.15
CA VAL A 20 -26.10 1.30 7.21
C VAL A 20 -26.77 1.43 8.58
N GLY A 21 -27.41 0.36 9.05
CA GLY A 21 -28.09 0.36 10.35
C GLY A 21 -27.16 0.63 11.53
N ILE A 22 -25.91 0.16 11.48
CA ILE A 22 -24.87 0.45 12.50
C ILE A 22 -24.50 1.94 12.48
N LEU A 23 -24.21 2.50 11.30
CA LEU A 23 -23.81 3.89 11.15
C LEU A 23 -24.92 4.85 11.62
N GLU A 24 -26.16 4.63 11.17
CA GLU A 24 -27.32 5.46 11.55
C GLU A 24 -27.60 5.40 13.06
N LYS A 25 -27.53 4.23 13.70
CA LYS A 25 -27.65 4.10 15.15
C LYS A 25 -26.58 4.84 15.93
N CYS A 26 -25.42 5.06 15.32
CA CYS A 26 -24.31 5.81 15.90
C CYS A 26 -24.33 7.30 15.55
N GLY A 27 -25.43 7.81 14.96
CA GLY A 27 -25.63 9.22 14.61
C GLY A 27 -24.84 9.67 13.38
N ILE A 28 -24.49 8.75 12.48
CA ILE A 28 -23.82 9.00 11.21
C ILE A 28 -24.87 8.96 10.10
N GLU A 29 -24.89 9.97 9.24
CA GLU A 29 -25.84 10.07 8.13
C GLU A 29 -25.35 9.24 6.94
N VAL A 30 -26.10 8.26 6.49
CA VAL A 30 -25.82 7.53 5.26
C VAL A 30 -26.49 8.24 4.09
N VAL A 31 -25.73 9.08 3.37
CA VAL A 31 -26.24 9.93 2.28
C VAL A 31 -26.52 9.15 0.99
N ALA A 32 -25.88 8.02 0.80
CA ALA A 32 -26.11 7.15 -0.35
C ALA A 32 -25.63 5.72 -0.10
N GLN A 33 -26.18 4.77 -0.88
CA GLN A 33 -25.76 3.37 -0.90
C GLN A 33 -25.50 2.95 -2.33
N ALA A 34 -24.46 2.13 -2.57
CA ALA A 34 -24.12 1.57 -3.88
C ALA A 34 -23.97 0.05 -3.78
N ALA A 35 -24.24 -0.67 -4.87
CA ALA A 35 -24.08 -2.11 -4.95
C ALA A 35 -22.98 -2.52 -5.95
N ASP A 36 -22.36 -1.57 -6.63
CA ASP A 36 -21.29 -1.78 -7.58
C ASP A 36 -20.36 -0.54 -7.65
N ALA A 37 -19.19 -0.72 -8.23
CA ALA A 37 -18.16 0.31 -8.32
C ALA A 37 -18.58 1.50 -9.20
N THR A 38 -19.36 1.28 -10.25
CA THR A 38 -19.82 2.34 -11.16
C THR A 38 -20.81 3.27 -10.45
N ASP A 39 -21.79 2.68 -9.74
CA ASP A 39 -22.77 3.42 -8.94
C ASP A 39 -22.11 4.14 -7.76
N LEU A 40 -21.09 3.52 -7.13
CA LEU A 40 -20.27 4.13 -6.10
C LEU A 40 -19.63 5.43 -6.60
N LEU A 41 -18.90 5.41 -7.71
CA LEU A 41 -18.25 6.59 -8.28
C LEU A 41 -19.25 7.69 -8.64
N ARG A 42 -20.37 7.31 -9.27
CA ARG A 42 -21.43 8.25 -9.62
C ARG A 42 -22.02 8.96 -8.41
N LYS A 43 -22.31 8.21 -7.34
CA LYS A 43 -22.89 8.73 -6.10
C LYS A 43 -21.89 9.52 -5.26
N ALA A 44 -20.62 9.12 -5.22
CA ALA A 44 -19.56 9.87 -4.54
C ALA A 44 -19.42 11.29 -5.12
N ARG A 45 -19.41 11.41 -6.47
CA ARG A 45 -19.37 12.71 -7.15
C ARG A 45 -20.61 13.56 -6.88
N ALA A 46 -21.79 12.95 -6.85
CA ALA A 46 -23.06 13.65 -6.65
C ALA A 46 -23.25 14.14 -5.20
N HIS A 47 -22.94 13.30 -4.22
CA HIS A 47 -23.22 13.57 -2.82
C HIS A 47 -22.04 14.19 -2.06
N LYS A 48 -20.78 14.05 -2.56
CA LYS A 48 -19.55 14.49 -1.91
C LYS A 48 -19.56 14.17 -0.41
N PRO A 49 -19.57 12.88 -0.03
CA PRO A 49 -19.61 12.47 1.37
C PRO A 49 -18.28 12.81 2.06
N ASP A 50 -18.31 12.90 3.40
CA ASP A 50 -17.09 13.02 4.20
C ASP A 50 -16.27 11.74 4.16
N VAL A 51 -16.94 10.56 4.12
CA VAL A 51 -16.30 9.25 4.00
C VAL A 51 -17.05 8.34 3.05
N VAL A 52 -16.29 7.59 2.27
CA VAL A 52 -16.78 6.42 1.54
C VAL A 52 -16.33 5.16 2.28
N VAL A 53 -17.29 4.28 2.61
CA VAL A 53 -17.03 2.92 3.08
C VAL A 53 -17.34 1.96 1.93
N THR A 54 -16.36 1.18 1.47
CA THR A 54 -16.52 0.32 0.30
C THR A 54 -15.92 -1.06 0.50
N ASP A 55 -16.61 -2.09 -0.02
CA ASP A 55 -15.99 -3.40 -0.20
C ASP A 55 -14.91 -3.33 -1.30
N VAL A 56 -13.89 -4.20 -1.21
CA VAL A 56 -12.90 -4.41 -2.28
C VAL A 56 -13.54 -5.06 -3.49
N GLN A 57 -14.27 -6.15 -3.27
CA GLN A 57 -14.82 -7.02 -4.32
C GLN A 57 -16.28 -6.71 -4.59
N MET A 58 -16.55 -5.99 -5.67
CA MET A 58 -17.89 -5.64 -6.12
C MET A 58 -18.02 -5.84 -7.63
N PRO A 59 -19.25 -5.88 -8.19
CA PRO A 59 -19.42 -5.84 -9.64
C PRO A 59 -18.73 -4.62 -10.28
N PRO A 60 -18.30 -4.72 -11.55
CA PRO A 60 -18.65 -5.76 -12.54
C PRO A 60 -17.80 -7.04 -12.48
N ASP A 61 -16.52 -6.96 -12.12
CA ASP A 61 -15.59 -8.08 -12.26
C ASP A 61 -15.46 -8.92 -10.98
N HIS A 62 -15.94 -8.43 -9.83
CA HIS A 62 -15.81 -9.05 -8.50
C HIS A 62 -14.35 -9.36 -8.10
N THR A 63 -13.42 -8.52 -8.53
CA THR A 63 -11.99 -8.62 -8.18
C THR A 63 -11.59 -7.52 -7.20
N ASP A 64 -11.15 -6.38 -7.73
CA ASP A 64 -10.69 -5.21 -6.97
C ASP A 64 -11.44 -3.93 -7.38
N ASP A 65 -12.65 -4.07 -7.94
CA ASP A 65 -13.41 -2.95 -8.51
C ASP A 65 -13.72 -1.85 -7.49
N GLY A 66 -14.09 -2.24 -6.28
CA GLY A 66 -14.32 -1.29 -5.19
C GLY A 66 -13.05 -0.58 -4.74
N LEU A 67 -11.92 -1.28 -4.72
CA LEU A 67 -10.62 -0.68 -4.43
C LEU A 67 -10.21 0.33 -5.50
N ARG A 68 -10.34 -0.02 -6.78
CA ARG A 68 -10.07 0.88 -7.91
C ARG A 68 -10.94 2.14 -7.82
N ALA A 69 -12.22 1.96 -7.51
CA ALA A 69 -13.11 3.09 -7.27
C ALA A 69 -12.66 3.94 -6.08
N ALA A 70 -12.22 3.33 -4.98
CA ALA A 70 -11.68 4.02 -3.82
C ALA A 70 -10.44 4.87 -4.17
N VAL A 71 -9.48 4.32 -4.90
CA VAL A 71 -8.28 5.03 -5.39
C VAL A 71 -8.68 6.19 -6.32
N GLN A 72 -9.67 5.99 -7.18
CA GLN A 72 -10.17 7.04 -8.06
C GLN A 72 -10.87 8.16 -7.27
N ILE A 73 -11.69 7.84 -6.28
CA ILE A 73 -12.35 8.81 -5.40
C ILE A 73 -11.32 9.68 -4.69
N ARG A 74 -10.27 9.10 -4.12
CA ARG A 74 -9.19 9.86 -3.46
C ARG A 74 -8.53 10.89 -4.38
N ARG A 75 -8.38 10.58 -5.66
CA ARG A 75 -7.80 11.51 -6.65
C ARG A 75 -8.77 12.62 -7.05
N GLU A 76 -10.04 12.30 -7.21
CA GLU A 76 -11.05 13.23 -7.69
C GLU A 76 -11.67 14.08 -6.57
N LEU A 77 -11.76 13.54 -5.34
CA LEU A 77 -12.38 14.13 -4.16
C LEU A 77 -11.41 14.05 -2.96
N PRO A 78 -10.34 14.86 -2.94
CA PRO A 78 -9.27 14.74 -1.95
C PRO A 78 -9.74 14.99 -0.51
N ASP A 79 -10.84 15.69 -0.31
CA ASP A 79 -11.44 15.93 1.01
C ASP A 79 -12.32 14.76 1.50
N THR A 80 -12.60 13.78 0.65
CA THR A 80 -13.38 12.59 1.01
C THR A 80 -12.47 11.48 1.53
N GLY A 81 -12.64 11.09 2.78
CA GLY A 81 -11.94 9.93 3.34
C GLY A 81 -12.45 8.61 2.73
N VAL A 82 -11.59 7.61 2.66
CA VAL A 82 -11.95 6.30 2.11
C VAL A 82 -11.60 5.20 3.08
N LEU A 83 -12.60 4.40 3.50
CA LEU A 83 -12.45 3.21 4.31
C LEU A 83 -12.81 1.97 3.48
N VAL A 84 -11.82 1.16 3.20
CA VAL A 84 -11.98 -0.08 2.44
C VAL A 84 -12.18 -1.25 3.40
N LEU A 85 -13.17 -2.09 3.12
CA LEU A 85 -13.45 -3.34 3.83
C LEU A 85 -13.02 -4.52 2.95
N SER A 86 -12.26 -5.45 3.48
CA SER A 86 -11.78 -6.62 2.75
C SER A 86 -12.06 -7.91 3.52
N GLN A 87 -12.44 -8.97 2.82
CA GLN A 87 -12.59 -10.29 3.42
C GLN A 87 -11.24 -10.95 3.73
N PHE A 88 -10.23 -10.66 2.89
CA PHE A 88 -8.90 -11.24 2.98
C PHE A 88 -7.84 -10.16 3.12
N LEU A 89 -6.71 -10.54 3.72
CA LEU A 89 -5.52 -9.69 3.77
C LEU A 89 -4.81 -9.72 2.42
N GLU A 90 -5.01 -8.70 1.59
CA GLU A 90 -4.30 -8.54 0.33
C GLU A 90 -3.42 -7.30 0.39
N GLU A 91 -2.11 -7.54 0.51
CA GLU A 91 -1.08 -6.52 0.73
C GLU A 91 -1.00 -5.50 -0.41
N SER A 92 -1.14 -5.98 -1.66
CA SER A 92 -1.12 -5.12 -2.84
C SER A 92 -2.21 -4.05 -2.79
N TYR A 93 -3.41 -4.42 -2.35
CA TYR A 93 -4.55 -3.52 -2.27
C TYR A 93 -4.35 -2.41 -1.24
N ALA A 94 -3.77 -2.75 -0.08
CA ALA A 94 -3.48 -1.76 0.94
C ALA A 94 -2.41 -0.75 0.47
N LEU A 95 -1.37 -1.22 -0.23
CA LEU A 95 -0.32 -0.36 -0.80
C LEU A 95 -0.86 0.57 -1.89
N ASP A 96 -1.70 0.05 -2.79
CA ASP A 96 -2.31 0.84 -3.86
C ASP A 96 -3.23 1.93 -3.30
N LEU A 97 -3.95 1.62 -2.22
CA LEU A 97 -4.84 2.55 -1.55
C LEU A 97 -4.10 3.64 -0.78
N VAL A 98 -3.09 3.25 0.01
CA VAL A 98 -2.31 4.18 0.84
C VAL A 98 -1.43 5.08 -0.02
N GLY A 99 -0.79 4.52 -1.06
CA GLY A 99 0.14 5.28 -1.91
C GLY A 99 1.26 5.92 -1.09
N GLU A 100 1.54 7.20 -1.36
CA GLU A 100 2.55 7.98 -0.62
C GLU A 100 1.99 8.65 0.64
N ASP A 101 0.66 8.79 0.77
CA ASP A 101 -0.01 9.46 1.89
C ASP A 101 -1.16 8.61 2.44
N ALA A 102 -1.09 8.31 3.73
CA ALA A 102 -2.11 7.56 4.45
C ALA A 102 -3.24 8.45 5.03
N ALA A 103 -3.20 9.77 4.85
CA ALA A 103 -4.22 10.67 5.37
C ALA A 103 -5.59 10.38 4.75
N GLY A 104 -6.62 10.31 5.58
CA GLY A 104 -7.99 10.01 5.15
C GLY A 104 -8.18 8.59 4.60
N VAL A 105 -7.30 7.64 4.96
CA VAL A 105 -7.33 6.26 4.45
C VAL A 105 -7.60 5.27 5.57
N GLY A 106 -8.52 4.34 5.30
CA GLY A 106 -8.72 3.17 6.13
C GLY A 106 -8.73 1.88 5.33
N TYR A 107 -8.18 0.82 5.91
CA TYR A 107 -8.27 -0.55 5.40
C TYR A 107 -8.52 -1.50 6.56
N LEU A 108 -9.71 -2.07 6.63
CA LEU A 108 -10.12 -3.01 7.66
C LEU A 108 -10.49 -4.35 7.07
N LEU A 109 -10.23 -5.40 7.82
CA LEU A 109 -10.76 -6.72 7.50
C LEU A 109 -12.23 -6.83 7.97
N LYS A 110 -13.10 -7.46 7.17
CA LYS A 110 -14.54 -7.59 7.47
C LYS A 110 -14.81 -8.30 8.80
N ASP A 111 -13.90 -9.14 9.29
CA ASP A 111 -13.98 -9.73 10.63
C ASP A 111 -13.90 -8.69 11.77
N ARG A 112 -13.31 -7.53 11.51
CA ARG A 112 -13.25 -6.39 12.46
C ARG A 112 -14.51 -5.55 12.50
N VAL A 113 -15.33 -5.60 11.45
CA VAL A 113 -16.62 -4.90 11.40
C VAL A 113 -17.59 -5.44 12.45
N GLY A 114 -17.41 -6.68 12.91
CA GLY A 114 -18.15 -7.27 14.04
C GLY A 114 -17.95 -6.52 15.37
N ASP A 115 -16.85 -5.83 15.56
CA ASP A 115 -16.67 -4.86 16.64
C ASP A 115 -17.16 -3.47 16.17
N VAL A 116 -18.40 -3.19 16.46
CA VAL A 116 -19.10 -1.95 16.07
C VAL A 116 -18.34 -0.70 16.54
N ALA A 117 -17.78 -0.71 17.75
CA ALA A 117 -17.07 0.44 18.31
C ALA A 117 -15.82 0.74 17.47
N THR A 118 -15.00 -0.28 17.17
CA THR A 118 -13.81 -0.17 16.35
C THR A 118 -14.13 0.29 14.93
N PHE A 119 -15.21 -0.23 14.33
CA PHE A 119 -15.63 0.17 12.98
C PHE A 119 -16.04 1.65 12.94
N VAL A 120 -16.93 2.09 13.83
CA VAL A 120 -17.41 3.48 13.89
C VAL A 120 -16.28 4.46 14.21
N GLU A 121 -15.38 4.10 15.12
CA GLU A 121 -14.18 4.91 15.41
C GLU A 121 -13.30 5.06 14.17
N SER A 122 -13.11 3.98 13.41
CA SER A 122 -12.33 4.01 12.16
C SER A 122 -12.96 4.94 11.12
N VAL A 123 -14.28 4.91 10.94
CA VAL A 123 -14.99 5.83 10.05
C VAL A 123 -14.77 7.29 10.48
N ARG A 124 -14.92 7.60 11.78
CA ARG A 124 -14.70 8.95 12.30
C ARG A 124 -13.26 9.42 12.17
N ARG A 125 -12.30 8.52 12.39
CA ARG A 125 -10.86 8.81 12.26
C ARG A 125 -10.48 9.13 10.83
N VAL A 126 -10.99 8.36 9.86
CA VAL A 126 -10.79 8.60 8.43
C VAL A 126 -11.42 9.92 7.99
N ALA A 127 -12.63 10.23 8.48
CA ALA A 127 -13.30 11.52 8.24
C ALA A 127 -12.50 12.72 8.74
N ALA A 128 -11.77 12.56 9.85
CA ALA A 128 -10.91 13.59 10.42
C ALA A 128 -9.53 13.68 9.72
N GLY A 129 -9.33 13.01 8.59
CA GLY A 129 -8.06 12.97 7.86
C GLY A 129 -7.02 12.03 8.47
N GLY A 130 -7.35 11.28 9.53
CA GLY A 130 -6.47 10.26 10.10
C GLY A 130 -6.47 8.95 9.31
N SER A 131 -5.62 8.00 9.73
CA SER A 131 -5.59 6.66 9.12
C SER A 131 -6.17 5.59 10.04
N ALA A 132 -6.84 4.59 9.45
CA ALA A 132 -7.41 3.44 10.15
C ALA A 132 -7.01 2.13 9.46
N LEU A 133 -5.81 1.64 9.75
CA LEU A 133 -5.28 0.42 9.14
C LEU A 133 -5.32 -0.74 10.15
N ASP A 134 -5.81 -1.91 9.72
CA ASP A 134 -5.73 -3.13 10.53
C ASP A 134 -4.24 -3.44 10.82
N PRO A 135 -3.88 -3.77 12.08
CA PRO A 135 -2.50 -4.09 12.44
C PRO A 135 -1.87 -5.20 11.59
N ARG A 136 -2.68 -6.16 11.12
CA ARG A 136 -2.21 -7.23 10.22
C ARG A 136 -1.82 -6.67 8.86
N VAL A 137 -2.56 -5.68 8.35
CA VAL A 137 -2.24 -4.96 7.12
C VAL A 137 -0.92 -4.20 7.28
N VAL A 138 -0.76 -3.48 8.39
CA VAL A 138 0.47 -2.74 8.69
C VAL A 138 1.67 -3.69 8.81
N ALA A 139 1.53 -4.80 9.52
CA ALA A 139 2.61 -5.80 9.67
C ALA A 139 3.02 -6.38 8.31
N SER A 140 2.05 -6.65 7.43
CA SER A 140 2.28 -7.14 6.08
C SER A 140 3.00 -6.11 5.21
N MET A 141 2.56 -4.85 5.23
CA MET A 141 3.21 -3.74 4.52
C MET A 141 4.67 -3.55 4.96
N LEU A 142 4.93 -3.62 6.28
CA LEU A 142 6.30 -3.53 6.83
C LEU A 142 7.14 -4.77 6.45
N GLY A 143 6.52 -5.96 6.43
CA GLY A 143 7.16 -7.20 5.99
C GLY A 143 7.57 -7.14 4.52
N ARG A 144 6.74 -6.53 3.67
CA ARG A 144 7.01 -6.37 2.24
C ARG A 144 8.11 -5.33 1.95
N ARG A 145 8.14 -4.22 2.69
CA ARG A 145 9.27 -3.25 2.61
C ARG A 145 10.61 -3.91 2.90
N ARG A 146 10.63 -5.00 3.69
CA ARG A 146 11.82 -5.83 3.89
C ARG A 146 12.07 -6.85 2.78
N LYS A 147 11.02 -7.33 2.08
CA LYS A 147 11.14 -8.34 1.01
C LYS A 147 11.38 -7.74 -0.38
N ASP A 148 10.95 -6.51 -0.61
CA ASP A 148 11.09 -5.83 -1.90
C ASP A 148 12.32 -4.91 -1.95
N ASP A 149 13.20 -4.92 -0.95
CA ASP A 149 14.49 -4.29 -1.06
C ASP A 149 15.32 -5.11 -2.08
N PRO A 150 15.68 -4.52 -3.23
CA PRO A 150 16.54 -5.20 -4.19
C PRO A 150 17.83 -5.76 -3.56
N LEU A 151 18.27 -5.21 -2.42
CA LEU A 151 19.40 -5.72 -1.65
C LEU A 151 19.13 -7.12 -1.08
N ASP A 152 17.87 -7.47 -0.79
CA ASP A 152 17.51 -8.81 -0.29
C ASP A 152 17.60 -9.90 -1.36
N THR A 153 17.57 -9.52 -2.64
CA THR A 153 17.74 -10.45 -3.76
C THR A 153 19.21 -10.86 -3.99
N LEU A 154 20.15 -10.16 -3.31
CA LEU A 154 21.56 -10.45 -3.43
C LEU A 154 21.93 -11.74 -2.69
N SER A 155 22.73 -12.60 -3.34
CA SER A 155 23.34 -13.76 -2.69
C SER A 155 24.30 -13.30 -1.57
N PRO A 156 24.65 -14.16 -0.60
CA PRO A 156 25.65 -13.82 0.42
C PRO A 156 26.95 -13.28 -0.19
N ARG A 157 27.41 -13.92 -1.28
CA ARG A 157 28.64 -13.52 -1.95
C ARG A 157 28.53 -12.17 -2.65
N GLU A 158 27.38 -11.84 -3.22
CA GLU A 158 27.13 -10.51 -3.81
C GLU A 158 27.04 -9.43 -2.74
N ARG A 159 26.51 -9.74 -1.55
CA ARG A 159 26.52 -8.82 -0.39
C ARG A 159 27.92 -8.53 0.08
N ASP A 160 28.80 -9.56 0.22
CA ASP A 160 30.20 -9.37 0.59
C ASP A 160 30.91 -8.44 -0.41
N VAL A 161 30.75 -8.70 -1.72
CA VAL A 161 31.31 -7.86 -2.78
C VAL A 161 30.78 -6.42 -2.70
N LEU A 162 29.48 -6.23 -2.49
CA LEU A 162 28.87 -4.90 -2.41
C LEU A 162 29.32 -4.13 -1.16
N SER A 163 29.53 -4.81 -0.03
CA SER A 163 30.07 -4.22 1.21
C SER A 163 31.49 -3.68 0.95
N LEU A 164 32.36 -4.49 0.38
CA LEU A 164 33.73 -4.08 0.05
C LEU A 164 33.77 -2.98 -1.03
N MET A 165 32.79 -2.96 -1.94
CA MET A 165 32.60 -1.82 -2.86
C MET A 165 32.25 -0.53 -2.11
N ALA A 166 31.42 -0.62 -1.08
CA ALA A 166 31.05 0.53 -0.24
C ALA A 166 32.22 1.05 0.60
N GLU A 167 33.17 0.19 0.95
CA GLU A 167 34.46 0.55 1.58
C GLU A 167 35.45 1.18 0.59
N GLY A 168 35.12 1.24 -0.70
CA GLY A 168 35.92 1.89 -1.74
C GLY A 168 36.93 0.97 -2.42
N LEU A 169 36.96 -0.34 -2.17
CA LEU A 169 37.90 -1.26 -2.78
C LEU A 169 37.67 -1.40 -4.29
N SER A 170 38.79 -1.54 -5.07
CA SER A 170 38.71 -1.94 -6.46
C SER A 170 38.38 -3.42 -6.63
N ASN A 171 38.04 -3.87 -7.85
CA ASN A 171 37.82 -5.30 -8.12
C ASN A 171 39.03 -6.18 -7.79
N GLN A 172 40.22 -5.65 -7.92
CA GLN A 172 41.46 -6.33 -7.51
C GLN A 172 41.50 -6.47 -5.98
N GLY A 173 41.31 -5.36 -5.22
CA GLY A 173 41.30 -5.37 -3.77
C GLY A 173 40.19 -6.27 -3.18
N ILE A 174 39.02 -6.28 -3.82
CA ILE A 174 37.93 -7.21 -3.45
C ILE A 174 38.33 -8.66 -3.71
N GLY A 175 39.00 -8.93 -4.86
CA GLY A 175 39.49 -10.25 -5.19
C GLY A 175 40.50 -10.77 -4.16
N GLU A 176 41.42 -9.92 -3.72
CA GLU A 176 42.41 -10.23 -2.67
C GLU A 176 41.73 -10.48 -1.34
N ALA A 177 40.78 -9.62 -0.90
CA ALA A 177 40.07 -9.75 0.35
C ALA A 177 39.18 -11.02 0.42
N LEU A 178 38.59 -11.41 -0.70
CA LEU A 178 37.70 -12.54 -0.79
C LEU A 178 38.35 -13.83 -1.32
N HIS A 179 39.65 -13.82 -1.61
CA HIS A 179 40.43 -14.92 -2.18
C HIS A 179 39.85 -15.47 -3.50
N VAL A 180 39.45 -14.57 -4.40
CA VAL A 180 38.91 -14.89 -5.73
C VAL A 180 39.57 -14.07 -6.83
N THR A 181 39.46 -14.51 -8.08
CA THR A 181 40.03 -13.76 -9.21
C THR A 181 39.23 -12.47 -9.45
N PRO A 182 39.92 -11.41 -10.00
CA PRO A 182 39.22 -10.17 -10.40
C PRO A 182 38.07 -10.41 -11.40
N ALA A 183 38.22 -11.40 -12.30
CA ALA A 183 37.15 -11.79 -13.22
C ALA A 183 35.91 -12.39 -12.51
N ALA A 184 36.11 -13.13 -11.42
CA ALA A 184 35.00 -13.62 -10.60
C ALA A 184 34.30 -12.44 -9.88
N VAL A 185 35.06 -11.45 -9.38
CA VAL A 185 34.48 -10.24 -8.79
C VAL A 185 33.65 -9.48 -9.83
N GLU A 186 34.14 -9.31 -11.05
CA GLU A 186 33.44 -8.63 -12.13
C GLU A 186 32.09 -9.29 -12.47
N LYS A 187 32.04 -10.64 -12.45
CA LYS A 187 30.79 -11.41 -12.61
C LYS A 187 29.79 -11.09 -11.50
N HIS A 188 30.25 -11.04 -10.24
CA HIS A 188 29.39 -10.67 -9.11
C HIS A 188 28.91 -9.23 -9.21
N VAL A 189 29.78 -8.28 -9.57
CA VAL A 189 29.42 -6.86 -9.78
C VAL A 189 28.35 -6.72 -10.87
N THR A 190 28.48 -7.46 -11.96
CA THR A 190 27.46 -7.49 -13.03
C THR A 190 26.13 -8.04 -12.53
N GLY A 191 26.15 -9.12 -11.74
CA GLY A 191 24.96 -9.69 -11.10
C GLY A 191 24.28 -8.71 -10.14
N ILE A 192 25.07 -8.00 -9.32
CA ILE A 192 24.57 -6.95 -8.42
C ILE A 192 23.87 -5.85 -9.23
N PHE A 193 24.47 -5.33 -10.28
CA PHE A 193 23.86 -4.27 -11.09
C PHE A 193 22.54 -4.72 -11.74
N SER A 194 22.47 -5.97 -12.21
CA SER A 194 21.25 -6.55 -12.76
C SER A 194 20.14 -6.66 -11.70
N LYS A 195 20.45 -7.20 -10.53
CA LYS A 195 19.48 -7.39 -9.44
C LYS A 195 19.01 -6.08 -8.83
N LEU A 196 19.89 -5.08 -8.77
CA LEU A 196 19.57 -3.72 -8.34
C LEU A 196 18.91 -2.87 -9.45
N ALA A 197 18.58 -3.44 -10.61
CA ALA A 197 18.02 -2.75 -11.77
C ALA A 197 18.79 -1.48 -12.17
N LEU A 198 20.13 -1.52 -12.07
CA LEU A 198 21.01 -0.42 -12.46
C LEU A 198 21.35 -0.55 -13.95
N GLY A 199 20.53 0.08 -14.80
CA GLY A 199 20.72 0.13 -16.25
C GLY A 199 21.99 0.87 -16.67
N HIS A 200 22.31 0.79 -17.97
CA HIS A 200 23.44 1.53 -18.55
C HIS A 200 22.95 2.93 -18.91
N GLU A 201 23.08 3.88 -17.97
CA GLU A 201 22.83 5.29 -18.23
C GLU A 201 24.15 6.02 -18.49
N PRO A 202 24.27 6.78 -19.60
CA PRO A 202 25.54 7.45 -19.97
C PRO A 202 26.02 8.47 -18.94
N THR A 203 25.10 8.99 -18.11
CA THR A 203 25.36 10.06 -17.14
C THR A 203 25.55 9.57 -15.71
N ALA A 204 25.39 8.25 -15.46
CA ALA A 204 25.40 7.71 -14.10
C ALA A 204 26.42 6.59 -13.92
N HIS A 205 27.19 6.65 -12.81
CA HIS A 205 28.16 5.64 -12.47
C HIS A 205 27.51 4.52 -11.65
N ARG A 206 27.20 3.37 -12.28
CA ARG A 206 26.48 2.23 -11.66
C ARG A 206 27.07 1.78 -10.31
N ARG A 207 28.42 1.78 -10.20
CA ARG A 207 29.11 1.41 -8.96
C ARG A 207 28.76 2.38 -7.82
N VAL A 208 28.73 3.68 -8.10
CA VAL A 208 28.33 4.71 -7.13
C VAL A 208 26.86 4.54 -6.74
N LEU A 209 25.98 4.31 -7.70
CA LEU A 209 24.57 4.09 -7.45
C LEU A 209 24.31 2.84 -6.57
N ALA A 210 25.05 1.75 -6.80
CA ALA A 210 24.97 0.55 -5.98
C ALA A 210 25.36 0.82 -4.52
N VAL A 211 26.46 1.53 -4.31
CA VAL A 211 26.96 1.92 -2.97
C VAL A 211 25.97 2.86 -2.26
N LEU A 212 25.43 3.87 -2.97
CA LEU A 212 24.45 4.78 -2.40
C LEU A 212 23.16 4.08 -1.97
N ARG A 213 22.75 2.99 -2.62
CA ARG A 213 21.61 2.17 -2.17
C ARG A 213 21.88 1.50 -0.83
N VAL A 214 23.08 0.94 -0.63
CA VAL A 214 23.47 0.35 0.66
C VAL A 214 23.46 1.39 1.77
N LEU A 215 24.06 2.57 1.53
CA LEU A 215 24.16 3.63 2.54
C LEU A 215 22.81 4.27 2.90
N ARG A 216 21.79 4.14 2.06
CA ARG A 216 20.42 4.64 2.33
C ARG A 216 19.53 3.60 3.01
N ALA A 217 19.93 2.34 3.01
CA ALA A 217 19.18 1.23 3.61
C ALA A 217 19.61 0.91 5.05
N GLY A 218 20.77 1.42 5.49
CA GLY A 218 21.30 1.35 6.87
C GLY A 218 21.07 2.64 7.60
#